data_7a35079fd61ba1380cce57194b4182e2
#
_entry.id   7a35079fd61ba1380cce57194b4182e2
#
_cell.length_a   1.000
_cell.length_b   1.000
_cell.length_c   1.000
_cell.angle_alpha   90.00
_cell.angle_beta   90.00
_cell.angle_gamma   90.00
#
_symmetry.space_group_name_H-M   'P 1'
#
loop_
_entity.id
_entity.type
_entity.pdbx_description
1 polymer ?
#
loop_
_entity_poly.entity_id
_entity_poly.type
_entity_poly.pdbx_seq_one_letter_code
_entity_poly.pdbx_strand_id
1 'polypeptide(L)' 'NQEAILNAKRIRFFNELREICAQIKCTDMWFEMEEDEDLIDASIYQRESLNARYRYLLRQAKENNISVAQH' A
#
# COMPACT_ATOMS: atom_id res chain seq x y z
N ASN A 1 16.03 -0.56 -23.30
CA ASN A 1 15.22 0.41 -24.03
C ASN A 1 14.11 0.97 -23.15
N GLN A 2 13.34 1.92 -23.67
CA GLN A 2 12.29 2.58 -22.91
C GLN A 2 11.17 1.63 -22.50
N GLU A 3 10.84 0.71 -23.37
CA GLU A 3 9.78 -0.26 -23.08
C GLU A 3 10.16 -1.18 -21.91
N ALA A 4 11.41 -1.63 -21.87
CA ALA A 4 11.89 -2.45 -20.76
C ALA A 4 11.91 -1.67 -19.45
N ILE A 5 12.28 -0.38 -19.52
CA ILE A 5 12.28 0.49 -18.33
C ILE A 5 10.87 0.70 -17.81
N LEU A 6 9.92 0.95 -18.71
CA LEU A 6 8.51 1.13 -18.32
C LEU A 6 7.92 -0.13 -17.70
N ASN A 7 8.26 -1.29 -18.26
CA ASN A 7 7.80 -2.56 -17.70
C ASN A 7 8.39 -2.80 -16.31
N ALA A 8 9.67 -2.48 -16.11
CA ALA A 8 10.31 -2.62 -14.81
C ALA A 8 9.65 -1.71 -13.77
N LYS A 9 9.32 -0.47 -14.15
CA LYS A 9 8.62 0.47 -13.27
C LYS A 9 7.22 -0.05 -12.89
N ARG A 10 6.51 -0.61 -13.86
CA ARG A 10 5.17 -1.16 -13.64
C ARG A 10 5.23 -2.35 -12.67
N ILE A 11 6.19 -3.24 -12.86
CA ILE A 11 6.36 -4.40 -11.98
C ILE A 11 6.67 -3.94 -10.56
N ARG A 12 7.58 -2.98 -10.41
CA ARG A 12 7.93 -2.43 -9.10
C ARG A 12 6.73 -1.80 -8.41
N PHE A 13 5.96 -1.03 -9.16
CA PHE A 13 4.75 -0.39 -8.64
C PHE A 13 3.76 -1.43 -8.11
N PHE A 14 3.46 -2.47 -8.89
CA PHE A 14 2.51 -3.49 -8.46
C PHE A 14 3.04 -4.31 -7.28
N ASN A 15 4.35 -4.53 -7.19
CA ASN A 15 4.94 -5.21 -6.04
C ASN A 15 4.78 -4.37 -4.77
N GLU A 16 5.06 -3.07 -4.85
CA GLU A 16 4.88 -2.16 -3.72
C GLU A 16 3.42 -2.07 -3.29
N LEU A 17 2.52 -1.98 -4.25
CA LEU A 17 1.08 -1.93 -3.97
C LEU A 17 0.61 -3.19 -3.26
N ARG A 18 1.04 -4.36 -3.73
CA ARG A 18 0.70 -5.64 -3.11
C ARG A 18 1.21 -5.71 -1.69
N GLU A 19 2.44 -5.26 -1.47
CA GLU A 19 3.04 -5.27 -0.14
C GLU A 19 2.28 -4.37 0.83
N ILE A 20 1.92 -3.16 0.40
CA ILE A 20 1.16 -2.24 1.25
C ILE A 20 -0.21 -2.83 1.58
N CYS A 21 -0.90 -3.41 0.61
CA CYS A 21 -2.18 -4.06 0.85
C CYS A 21 -2.06 -5.21 1.85
N ALA A 22 -0.99 -6.00 1.76
CA ALA A 22 -0.74 -7.08 2.70
C ALA A 22 -0.48 -6.54 4.11
N GLN A 23 0.28 -5.45 4.22
CA GLN A 23 0.55 -4.82 5.52
C GLN A 23 -0.71 -4.22 6.14
N ILE A 24 -1.59 -3.62 5.34
CA ILE A 24 -2.88 -3.12 5.82
C ILE A 24 -3.71 -4.27 6.41
N LYS A 25 -3.76 -5.38 5.68
CA LYS A 25 -4.48 -6.57 6.13
C LYS A 25 -3.94 -7.10 7.46
N CYS A 26 -2.61 -7.18 7.58
CA CYS A 26 -1.96 -7.61 8.81
C CYS A 26 -2.27 -6.66 9.96
N THR A 27 -2.23 -5.35 9.70
CA THR A 27 -2.53 -4.34 10.71
C THR A 27 -3.98 -4.47 11.19
N ASP A 28 -4.92 -4.73 10.29
CA ASP A 28 -6.32 -4.95 10.66
C ASP A 28 -6.49 -6.17 11.55
N MET A 29 -5.78 -7.25 11.25
CA MET A 29 -5.79 -8.45 12.07
C MET A 29 -5.23 -8.18 13.46
N TRP A 30 -4.12 -7.47 13.54
CA TRP A 30 -3.52 -7.06 14.81
C TRP A 30 -4.47 -6.22 15.64
N PHE A 31 -5.13 -5.26 15.01
CA PHE A 31 -6.09 -4.39 15.68
C PHE A 31 -7.24 -5.21 16.32
N GLU A 32 -7.73 -6.22 15.61
CA GLU A 32 -8.82 -7.06 16.13
C GLU A 32 -8.40 -7.95 17.29
N MET A 33 -7.12 -8.34 17.34
CA MET A 33 -6.60 -9.25 18.35
C MET A 33 -5.99 -8.54 19.55
N GLU A 34 -5.72 -7.26 19.44
CA GLU A 34 -5.00 -6.50 20.47
C GLU A 34 -5.94 -6.04 21.56
N GLU A 35 -5.47 -6.10 22.80
CA GLU A 35 -6.23 -5.66 23.98
C GLU A 35 -5.59 -4.46 24.67
N ASP A 36 -4.31 -4.25 24.49
CA ASP A 36 -3.59 -3.14 25.10
C ASP A 36 -3.93 -1.83 24.39
N GLU A 37 -4.30 -0.81 25.15
CA GLU A 37 -4.74 0.49 24.63
C GLU A 37 -3.67 1.17 23.78
N ASP A 38 -2.43 1.15 24.24
CA ASP A 38 -1.33 1.79 23.53
C ASP A 38 -1.04 1.08 22.22
N LEU A 39 -1.14 -0.25 22.21
CA LEU A 39 -0.92 -1.04 21.00
C LEU A 39 -2.08 -0.93 20.03
N ILE A 40 -3.30 -0.73 20.53
CA ILE A 40 -4.44 -0.41 19.69
C ILE A 40 -4.21 0.93 18.98
N ASP A 41 -3.78 1.94 19.72
CA ASP A 41 -3.47 3.26 19.16
C ASP A 41 -2.35 3.15 18.12
N ALA A 42 -1.31 2.39 18.41
CA ALA A 42 -0.21 2.17 17.46
C ALA A 42 -0.72 1.54 16.16
N SER A 43 -1.64 0.59 16.25
CA SER A 43 -2.24 -0.05 15.08
C SER A 43 -3.03 0.95 14.24
N ILE A 44 -3.76 1.85 14.88
CA ILE A 44 -4.53 2.89 14.18
C ILE A 44 -3.58 3.82 13.42
N TYR A 45 -2.52 4.29 14.06
CA TYR A 45 -1.53 5.18 13.42
C TYR A 45 -0.80 4.46 12.29
N GLN A 46 -0.46 3.19 12.48
CA GLN A 46 0.18 2.41 11.44
C GLN A 46 -0.72 2.26 10.22
N ARG A 47 -2.00 2.01 10.45
CA ARG A 47 -2.96 1.91 9.35
C ARG A 47 -3.09 3.23 8.61
N GLU A 48 -3.12 4.35 9.33
CA GLU A 48 -3.16 5.68 8.71
C GLU A 48 -1.93 5.93 7.85
N SER A 49 -0.75 5.55 8.33
CA SER A 49 0.48 5.66 7.58
C SER A 49 0.43 4.83 6.29
N LEU A 50 -0.04 3.59 6.38
CA LEU A 50 -0.17 2.71 5.22
C LEU A 50 -1.19 3.23 4.21
N ASN A 51 -2.31 3.76 4.69
CA ASN A 51 -3.32 4.36 3.82
C ASN A 51 -2.76 5.56 3.07
N ALA A 52 -1.94 6.38 3.73
CA ALA A 52 -1.28 7.52 3.09
C ALA A 52 -0.33 7.06 1.98
N ARG A 53 0.44 5.99 2.24
CA ARG A 53 1.33 5.41 1.24
C ARG A 53 0.56 4.83 0.06
N TYR A 54 -0.57 4.20 0.35
CA TYR A 54 -1.46 3.66 -0.69
C TYR A 54 -1.95 4.78 -1.61
N ARG A 55 -2.42 5.89 -1.02
CA ARG A 55 -2.86 7.05 -1.80
C ARG A 55 -1.73 7.63 -2.65
N TYR A 56 -0.54 7.71 -2.09
CA TYR A 56 0.65 8.18 -2.80
C TYR A 56 0.93 7.30 -4.03
N LEU A 57 0.90 5.98 -3.86
CA LEU A 57 1.15 5.06 -4.96
C LEU A 57 0.11 5.20 -6.06
N LEU A 58 -1.16 5.38 -5.71
CA LEU A 58 -2.21 5.57 -6.71
C LEU A 58 -2.00 6.86 -7.50
N ARG A 59 -1.56 7.94 -6.83
CA ARG A 59 -1.22 9.19 -7.55
C ARG A 59 -0.04 8.97 -8.48
N GLN A 60 0.98 8.26 -8.04
CA GLN A 60 2.15 7.95 -8.88
C GLN A 60 1.75 7.13 -10.09
N ALA A 61 0.86 6.17 -9.92
CA ALA A 61 0.34 5.38 -11.04
C ALA A 61 -0.33 6.27 -12.08
N LYS A 62 -1.17 7.19 -11.62
CA LYS A 62 -1.89 8.13 -12.50
C LYS A 62 -0.91 9.01 -13.26
N GLU A 63 0.08 9.57 -12.56
CA GLU A 63 1.09 10.45 -13.16
C GLU A 63 1.96 9.72 -14.18
N ASN A 64 2.19 8.43 -13.99
CA ASN A 64 3.03 7.61 -14.87
C ASN A 64 2.20 6.77 -15.85
N ASN A 65 0.91 7.05 -15.97
CA ASN A 65 0.00 6.35 -16.89
C ASN A 65 -0.03 4.83 -16.66
N ILE A 66 0.11 4.41 -15.40
CA ILE A 66 -0.03 3.01 -15.05
C ILE A 66 -1.50 2.74 -14.75
N SER A 67 -2.09 1.80 -15.48
CA SER A 67 -3.47 1.44 -15.27
C SER A 67 -3.58 0.48 -14.07
N VAL A 68 -4.41 0.84 -13.10
CA VAL A 68 -4.71 0.00 -11.94
C VAL A 68 -6.13 -0.49 -12.10
N ALA A 69 -6.29 -1.80 -12.25
CA ALA A 69 -7.61 -2.40 -12.36
C ALA A 69 -8.37 -2.21 -11.05
N GLN A 70 -9.57 -1.67 -11.14
CA GLN A 70 -10.44 -1.47 -9.99
C GLN A 70 -11.71 -2.29 -10.17
N HIS A 71 -12.02 -3.04 -9.16
CA HIS A 71 -13.21 -3.87 -9.14
C HIS A 71 -14.09 -3.55 -7.97
#